data_973aec43bb0bc447858cdccefae79e18
#
_entry.id   973aec43bb0bc447858cdccefae79e18
#
_cell.length_a   1.000
_cell.length_b   1.000
_cell.length_c   1.000
_cell.angle_alpha   90.00
_cell.angle_beta   90.00
_cell.angle_gamma   90.00
#
_symmetry.space_group_name_H-M   'P 1'
#
loop_
_entity.id
_entity.type
_entity.pdbx_description
1 polymer ?
#
loop_
_entity_poly.entity_id
_entity_poly.type
_entity_poly.pdbx_seq_one_letter_code
_entity_poly.pdbx_strand_id
1 'polypeptide(L)'
;MRRRDMCRFIIIKSQNEIHPEDILHRFAAMARRSRSPDGDRQSDGWGISWLSNDMKWQVHKSINPIWDESHTFSSFSKSRFIVAHARSAFSKNDKKVLAHNQPFYRGAYAFVFNGLLRGVSFSSPIAGDIGSQKIWTLLQDQLGRFSPNDSLLRLNKMLEKNCREIEGLNIGLCDGINIYAYCRNSMHPEYYNLRFHESSTLKIISSEALDGYDFVPVEIGQVLTSY
;
A
#
# COMPACT_ATOMS: atom_id res chain seq x y z
N MET A 1 -8.42 2.90 25.15
CA MET A 1 -7.78 3.46 23.97
C MET A 1 -8.14 2.57 22.77
N ARG A 2 -8.76 3.08 21.69
CA ARG A 2 -9.12 2.23 20.55
C ARG A 2 -7.84 1.93 19.78
N ARG A 3 -7.57 0.66 19.54
CA ARG A 3 -6.43 0.16 18.78
C ARG A 3 -6.47 0.77 17.37
N ARG A 4 -5.34 1.30 16.91
CA ARG A 4 -5.18 1.90 15.58
C ARG A 4 -4.40 0.94 14.71
N ASP A 5 -5.06 -0.16 14.35
CA ASP A 5 -4.46 -1.20 13.52
C ASP A 5 -4.17 -0.61 12.13
N MET A 6 -2.89 -0.43 11.81
CA MET A 6 -2.43 0.19 10.56
C MET A 6 -1.46 -0.72 9.83
N CYS A 7 -1.72 -0.93 8.57
CA CYS A 7 -0.88 -1.70 7.67
C CYS A 7 0.42 -0.95 7.31
N ARG A 8 1.35 -1.65 6.67
CA ARG A 8 2.54 -1.08 6.03
C ARG A 8 2.62 -1.54 4.59
N PHE A 9 3.16 -0.69 3.72
CA PHE A 9 3.40 -1.04 2.33
C PHE A 9 4.64 -0.37 1.78
N ILE A 10 5.16 -0.96 0.70
CA ILE A 10 6.16 -0.38 -0.17
C ILE A 10 5.76 -0.55 -1.63
N ILE A 11 6.16 0.42 -2.47
CA ILE A 11 6.09 0.34 -3.92
C ILE A 11 7.45 0.73 -4.46
N ILE A 12 7.94 -0.03 -5.42
CA ILE A 12 9.27 0.12 -5.99
C ILE A 12 9.16 0.25 -7.51
N LYS A 13 9.89 1.22 -8.06
CA LYS A 13 10.23 1.32 -9.48
C LYS A 13 11.74 1.36 -9.60
N SER A 14 12.31 0.46 -10.37
CA SER A 14 13.74 0.38 -10.62
C SER A 14 14.05 0.53 -12.11
N GLN A 15 15.21 1.12 -12.43
CA GLN A 15 15.68 1.24 -13.80
C GLN A 15 15.98 -0.14 -14.41
N ASN A 16 16.58 -1.02 -13.62
CA ASN A 16 16.89 -2.40 -13.96
C ASN A 16 16.06 -3.36 -13.11
N GLU A 17 15.92 -4.61 -13.56
CA GLU A 17 15.32 -5.64 -12.74
C GLU A 17 16.15 -5.89 -11.48
N ILE A 18 15.52 -5.79 -10.32
CA ILE A 18 16.11 -6.09 -9.02
C ILE A 18 15.47 -7.32 -8.39
N HIS A 19 16.24 -8.07 -7.64
CA HIS A 19 15.71 -9.14 -6.81
C HIS A 19 15.05 -8.53 -5.56
N PRO A 20 13.82 -8.92 -5.19
CA PRO A 20 13.11 -8.28 -4.09
C PRO A 20 13.66 -8.63 -2.68
N GLU A 21 14.52 -9.63 -2.56
CA GLU A 21 14.92 -10.24 -1.30
C GLU A 21 15.44 -9.23 -0.28
N ASP A 22 16.47 -8.44 -0.63
CA ASP A 22 17.08 -7.46 0.30
C ASP A 22 16.06 -6.44 0.80
N ILE A 23 15.23 -5.92 -0.10
CA ILE A 23 14.25 -4.90 0.27
C ILE A 23 13.10 -5.50 1.07
N LEU A 24 12.74 -6.77 0.82
CA LEU A 24 11.75 -7.49 1.63
C LEU A 24 12.26 -7.77 3.04
N HIS A 25 13.55 -8.06 3.23
CA HIS A 25 14.13 -8.19 4.57
C HIS A 25 14.02 -6.90 5.37
N ARG A 26 14.31 -5.74 4.75
CA ARG A 26 14.13 -4.42 5.37
C ARG A 26 12.66 -4.10 5.65
N PHE A 27 11.79 -4.42 4.73
CA PHE A 27 10.35 -4.26 4.89
C PHE A 27 9.78 -5.15 6.01
N ALA A 28 10.22 -6.40 6.10
CA ALA A 28 9.86 -7.32 7.18
C ALA A 28 10.34 -6.81 8.55
N ALA A 29 11.57 -6.28 8.61
CA ALA A 29 12.10 -5.67 9.83
C ALA A 29 11.27 -4.46 10.26
N MET A 30 10.89 -3.59 9.31
CA MET A 30 10.01 -2.44 9.55
C MET A 30 8.64 -2.89 10.05
N ALA A 31 7.99 -3.86 9.39
CA ALA A 31 6.68 -4.37 9.77
C ALA A 31 6.67 -5.01 11.18
N ARG A 32 7.78 -5.65 11.58
CA ARG A 32 7.95 -6.24 12.91
C ARG A 32 8.17 -5.21 14.01
N ARG A 33 8.77 -4.05 13.68
CA ARG A 33 9.14 -2.98 14.63
C ARG A 33 8.38 -1.68 14.39
N SER A 34 7.25 -1.75 13.70
CA SER A 34 6.48 -0.57 13.32
C SER A 34 6.40 0.46 14.45
N ARG A 35 6.61 1.73 14.09
CA ARG A 35 6.54 2.88 15.02
C ARG A 35 5.10 3.30 15.30
N SER A 36 4.18 2.33 15.31
CA SER A 36 2.79 2.59 15.68
C SER A 36 2.71 3.17 17.10
N PRO A 37 1.94 4.25 17.31
CA PRO A 37 1.78 4.87 18.63
C PRO A 37 1.24 3.92 19.70
N ASP A 38 0.58 2.84 19.32
CA ASP A 38 0.03 1.80 20.20
C ASP A 38 0.85 0.50 20.21
N GLY A 39 2.04 0.50 19.57
CA GLY A 39 2.94 -0.64 19.51
C GLY A 39 2.45 -1.79 18.61
N ASP A 40 1.49 -1.52 17.73
CA ASP A 40 0.95 -2.53 16.81
C ASP A 40 2.03 -3.03 15.84
N ARG A 41 1.93 -4.31 15.47
CA ARG A 41 2.78 -4.99 14.50
C ARG A 41 1.93 -5.54 13.38
N GLN A 42 2.44 -5.53 12.17
CA GLN A 42 1.69 -6.00 11.00
C GLN A 42 1.77 -7.52 10.86
N SER A 43 1.12 -8.22 11.80
CA SER A 43 1.22 -9.67 12.01
C SER A 43 0.08 -10.49 11.39
N ASP A 44 -0.90 -9.85 10.71
CA ASP A 44 -2.13 -10.52 10.27
C ASP A 44 -2.10 -10.91 8.78
N GLY A 45 -0.90 -11.10 8.26
CA GLY A 45 -0.64 -11.53 6.89
C GLY A 45 0.13 -10.49 6.07
N TRP A 46 0.56 -10.90 4.88
CA TRP A 46 1.28 -10.05 3.95
C TRP A 46 1.04 -10.48 2.51
N GLY A 47 1.53 -9.70 1.59
CA GLY A 47 1.62 -10.08 0.19
C GLY A 47 2.60 -9.21 -0.57
N ILE A 48 3.04 -9.77 -1.69
CA ILE A 48 3.89 -9.11 -2.68
C ILE A 48 3.28 -9.32 -4.06
N SER A 49 3.38 -8.33 -4.92
CA SER A 49 3.23 -8.49 -6.36
C SER A 49 4.42 -7.90 -7.09
N TRP A 50 4.79 -8.50 -8.19
CA TRP A 50 5.85 -8.04 -9.07
C TRP A 50 5.42 -8.18 -10.53
N LEU A 51 5.85 -7.25 -11.36
CA LEU A 51 5.51 -7.24 -12.76
C LEU A 51 6.50 -8.11 -13.53
N SER A 52 6.01 -9.13 -14.21
CA SER A 52 6.83 -9.99 -15.07
C SER A 52 7.13 -9.32 -16.42
N ASN A 53 8.07 -9.86 -17.19
CA ASN A 53 8.50 -9.31 -18.47
C ASN A 53 7.39 -9.30 -19.54
N ASP A 54 6.39 -10.18 -19.41
CA ASP A 54 5.18 -10.18 -20.26
C ASP A 54 4.08 -9.23 -19.74
N MET A 55 4.45 -8.29 -18.85
CA MET A 55 3.58 -7.24 -18.28
C MET A 55 2.38 -7.80 -17.51
N LYS A 56 2.56 -8.96 -16.87
CA LYS A 56 1.54 -9.53 -15.97
C LYS A 56 1.98 -9.47 -14.51
N TRP A 57 1.08 -9.07 -13.66
CA TRP A 57 1.31 -9.11 -12.22
C TRP A 57 1.34 -10.56 -11.72
N GLN A 58 2.47 -10.93 -11.17
CA GLN A 58 2.62 -12.14 -10.34
C GLN A 58 2.31 -11.75 -8.90
N VAL A 59 1.80 -12.70 -8.12
CA VAL A 59 1.39 -12.40 -6.73
C VAL A 59 1.67 -13.57 -5.81
N HIS A 60 2.16 -13.26 -4.63
CA HIS A 60 2.21 -14.16 -3.48
C HIS A 60 1.52 -13.50 -2.30
N LYS A 61 0.73 -14.27 -1.54
CA LYS A 61 0.05 -13.80 -0.32
C LYS A 61 0.13 -14.89 0.74
N SER A 62 0.26 -14.47 1.99
CA SER A 62 0.26 -15.34 3.14
C SER A 62 -0.52 -14.73 4.31
N ILE A 63 -1.10 -15.57 5.13
CA ILE A 63 -1.76 -15.18 6.39
C ILE A 63 -0.79 -15.11 7.57
N ASN A 64 0.45 -15.52 7.38
CA ASN A 64 1.50 -15.46 8.38
C ASN A 64 2.14 -14.06 8.39
N PRO A 65 2.81 -13.64 9.47
CA PRO A 65 3.64 -12.45 9.47
C PRO A 65 4.78 -12.55 8.45
N ILE A 66 5.07 -11.45 7.75
CA ILE A 66 6.11 -11.43 6.72
C ILE A 66 7.49 -11.88 7.25
N TRP A 67 7.85 -11.54 8.48
CA TRP A 67 9.14 -11.89 9.10
C TRP A 67 9.28 -13.39 9.43
N ASP A 68 8.19 -14.14 9.51
CA ASP A 68 8.21 -15.58 9.74
C ASP A 68 8.42 -16.36 8.42
N GLU A 69 8.29 -15.69 7.28
CA GLU A 69 8.40 -16.28 5.93
C GLU A 69 9.59 -15.75 5.13
N SER A 70 10.58 -15.16 5.78
CA SER A 70 11.76 -14.61 5.13
C SER A 70 12.54 -15.62 4.26
N HIS A 71 12.42 -16.90 4.56
CA HIS A 71 13.00 -17.99 3.75
C HIS A 71 12.41 -18.08 2.33
N THR A 72 11.24 -17.50 2.08
CA THR A 72 10.61 -17.49 0.75
C THR A 72 11.12 -16.37 -0.15
N PHE A 73 11.78 -15.34 0.38
CA PHE A 73 12.11 -14.13 -0.36
C PHE A 73 13.03 -14.37 -1.54
N SER A 74 13.95 -15.34 -1.42
CA SER A 74 14.87 -15.75 -2.50
C SER A 74 14.17 -16.45 -3.68
N SER A 75 12.93 -16.91 -3.52
CA SER A 75 12.17 -17.60 -4.57
C SER A 75 11.45 -16.66 -5.53
N PHE A 76 11.33 -15.37 -5.21
CA PHE A 76 10.65 -14.42 -6.08
C PHE A 76 11.53 -13.97 -7.24
N SER A 77 10.92 -13.76 -8.39
CA SER A 77 11.63 -13.32 -9.59
C SER A 77 12.06 -11.85 -9.49
N LYS A 78 13.12 -11.51 -10.19
CA LYS A 78 13.53 -10.12 -10.40
C LYS A 78 12.44 -9.35 -11.13
N SER A 79 12.32 -8.07 -10.81
CA SER A 79 11.36 -7.18 -11.47
C SER A 79 11.80 -5.72 -11.37
N ARG A 80 11.30 -4.90 -12.29
CA ARG A 80 11.41 -3.45 -12.23
C ARG A 80 10.34 -2.81 -11.36
N PHE A 81 9.20 -3.49 -11.16
CA PHE A 81 8.07 -3.01 -10.36
C PHE A 81 7.68 -4.04 -9.32
N ILE A 82 7.75 -3.64 -8.06
CA ILE A 82 7.43 -4.49 -6.92
C ILE A 82 6.52 -3.72 -5.98
N VAL A 83 5.47 -4.37 -5.51
CA VAL A 83 4.52 -3.83 -4.53
C VAL A 83 4.37 -4.83 -3.41
N ALA A 84 4.61 -4.42 -2.17
CA ALA A 84 4.43 -5.30 -1.00
C ALA A 84 3.62 -4.61 0.10
N HIS A 85 2.90 -5.42 0.86
CA HIS A 85 2.02 -4.97 1.93
C HIS A 85 2.07 -5.95 3.11
N ALA A 86 2.20 -5.41 4.32
CA ALA A 86 2.09 -6.15 5.57
C ALA A 86 0.87 -5.64 6.35
N ARG A 87 0.04 -6.59 6.79
CA ARG A 87 -1.30 -6.30 7.28
C ARG A 87 -1.38 -6.29 8.80
N SER A 88 -2.14 -5.32 9.32
CA SER A 88 -2.76 -5.36 10.64
C SER A 88 -4.28 -5.32 10.45
N ALA A 89 -4.99 -6.31 10.95
CA ALA A 89 -6.43 -6.47 10.75
C ALA A 89 -7.21 -5.67 11.78
N PHE A 90 -8.19 -4.89 11.33
CA PHE A 90 -9.03 -4.05 12.19
C PHE A 90 -9.91 -4.87 13.15
N SER A 91 -10.38 -6.04 12.74
CA SER A 91 -11.20 -6.91 13.58
C SER A 91 -10.62 -8.32 13.69
N LYS A 92 -10.96 -9.04 14.76
CA LYS A 92 -10.55 -10.43 14.94
C LYS A 92 -11.10 -11.35 13.85
N ASN A 93 -12.29 -11.04 13.32
CA ASN A 93 -12.93 -11.82 12.26
C ASN A 93 -12.24 -11.66 10.90
N ASP A 94 -11.51 -10.55 10.71
CA ASP A 94 -10.77 -10.27 9.48
C ASP A 94 -9.36 -10.87 9.48
N LYS A 95 -8.90 -11.39 10.62
CA LYS A 95 -7.61 -12.06 10.72
C LYS A 95 -7.62 -13.35 9.92
N LYS A 96 -6.46 -13.69 9.34
CA LYS A 96 -6.24 -14.93 8.59
C LYS A 96 -7.19 -15.16 7.39
N VAL A 97 -7.70 -14.08 6.81
CA VAL A 97 -8.45 -14.14 5.55
C VAL A 97 -7.52 -13.73 4.41
N LEU A 98 -7.06 -14.69 3.63
CA LEU A 98 -6.08 -14.48 2.56
C LEU A 98 -6.54 -13.46 1.52
N ALA A 99 -7.83 -13.46 1.17
CA ALA A 99 -8.43 -12.53 0.21
C ALA A 99 -8.37 -11.06 0.67
N HIS A 100 -8.20 -10.80 1.97
CA HIS A 100 -8.06 -9.47 2.53
C HIS A 100 -6.64 -8.91 2.44
N ASN A 101 -5.65 -9.77 2.14
CA ASN A 101 -4.26 -9.34 2.02
C ASN A 101 -4.04 -8.64 0.68
N GLN A 102 -3.38 -7.50 0.76
CA GLN A 102 -2.93 -6.74 -0.40
C GLN A 102 -1.52 -7.22 -0.83
N PRO A 103 -1.03 -6.86 -2.03
CA PRO A 103 -1.62 -5.95 -3.02
C PRO A 103 -2.86 -6.50 -3.72
N PHE A 104 -3.77 -5.60 -4.13
CA PHE A 104 -4.81 -5.92 -5.10
C PHE A 104 -4.34 -5.51 -6.49
N TYR A 105 -4.76 -6.21 -7.53
CA TYR A 105 -4.38 -5.89 -8.90
C TYR A 105 -5.51 -6.14 -9.90
N ARG A 106 -5.50 -5.38 -10.98
CA ARG A 106 -6.39 -5.56 -12.11
C ARG A 106 -5.78 -4.93 -13.37
N GLY A 107 -5.69 -5.70 -14.45
CA GLY A 107 -5.01 -5.24 -15.67
C GLY A 107 -3.58 -4.81 -15.38
N ALA A 108 -3.21 -3.61 -15.81
CA ALA A 108 -1.88 -3.05 -15.57
C ALA A 108 -1.65 -2.55 -14.12
N TYR A 109 -2.70 -2.38 -13.34
CA TYR A 109 -2.63 -1.72 -12.04
C TYR A 109 -2.40 -2.69 -10.89
N ALA A 110 -1.46 -2.35 -10.00
CA ALA A 110 -1.34 -2.91 -8.65
C ALA A 110 -1.56 -1.80 -7.61
N PHE A 111 -2.29 -2.12 -6.54
CA PHE A 111 -2.80 -1.17 -5.57
C PHE A 111 -2.53 -1.64 -4.14
N VAL A 112 -2.15 -0.69 -3.29
CA VAL A 112 -2.04 -0.85 -1.84
C VAL A 112 -2.66 0.34 -1.13
N PHE A 113 -3.23 0.06 0.02
CA PHE A 113 -3.89 1.06 0.86
C PHE A 113 -3.52 0.85 2.33
N ASN A 114 -3.26 1.96 3.01
CA ASN A 114 -3.12 2.04 4.45
C ASN A 114 -3.87 3.27 4.95
N GLY A 115 -4.87 3.07 5.79
CA GLY A 115 -5.67 4.19 6.28
C GLY A 115 -6.86 3.76 7.11
N LEU A 116 -7.53 4.76 7.67
CA LEU A 116 -8.72 4.58 8.48
C LEU A 116 -9.76 5.65 8.14
N LEU A 117 -10.91 5.19 7.67
CA LEU A 117 -12.08 6.00 7.34
C LEU A 117 -13.20 5.69 8.33
N ARG A 118 -13.86 6.72 8.84
CA ARG A 118 -14.97 6.57 9.80
C ARG A 118 -16.27 7.16 9.25
N GLY A 119 -17.37 6.48 9.61
CA GLY A 119 -18.70 6.95 9.23
C GLY A 119 -18.89 7.01 7.71
N VAL A 120 -18.39 5.99 7.02
CA VAL A 120 -18.51 5.86 5.56
C VAL A 120 -19.95 5.59 5.20
N SER A 121 -20.55 6.42 4.34
CA SER A 121 -21.94 6.30 3.89
C SER A 121 -22.05 6.65 2.41
N PHE A 122 -22.33 5.66 1.58
CA PHE A 122 -22.61 5.81 0.16
C PHE A 122 -24.08 5.45 -0.12
N SER A 123 -24.66 6.09 -1.12
CA SER A 123 -26.05 5.85 -1.54
C SER A 123 -26.30 4.44 -2.08
N SER A 124 -25.26 3.78 -2.58
CA SER A 124 -25.32 2.41 -3.09
C SER A 124 -24.22 1.55 -2.46
N PRO A 125 -24.44 0.24 -2.29
CA PRO A 125 -23.44 -0.67 -1.80
C PRO A 125 -22.19 -0.68 -2.70
N ILE A 126 -21.00 -0.69 -2.08
CA ILE A 126 -19.72 -0.81 -2.78
C ILE A 126 -19.24 -2.24 -2.62
N ALA A 127 -18.84 -2.88 -3.72
CA ALA A 127 -18.31 -4.24 -3.70
C ALA A 127 -17.00 -4.34 -2.91
N GLY A 128 -16.87 -5.41 -2.11
CA GLY A 128 -15.73 -5.71 -1.25
C GLY A 128 -16.17 -5.99 0.19
N ASP A 129 -15.45 -6.90 0.84
CA ASP A 129 -15.73 -7.33 2.21
C ASP A 129 -15.16 -6.37 3.24
N ILE A 130 -13.99 -5.78 2.94
CA ILE A 130 -13.26 -4.83 3.81
C ILE A 130 -13.06 -3.47 3.15
N GLY A 131 -12.73 -2.47 3.96
CA GLY A 131 -12.56 -1.09 3.52
C GLY A 131 -11.57 -0.91 2.37
N SER A 132 -10.44 -1.60 2.40
CA SER A 132 -9.43 -1.50 1.33
C SER A 132 -9.92 -2.06 -0.02
N GLN A 133 -10.71 -3.12 -0.02
CA GLN A 133 -11.33 -3.65 -1.24
C GLN A 133 -12.36 -2.67 -1.80
N LYS A 134 -13.18 -2.05 -0.94
CA LYS A 134 -14.16 -1.02 -1.35
C LYS A 134 -13.47 0.21 -1.95
N ILE A 135 -12.38 0.67 -1.34
CA ILE A 135 -11.57 1.77 -1.90
C ILE A 135 -10.98 1.38 -3.26
N TRP A 136 -10.48 0.15 -3.39
CA TRP A 136 -9.99 -0.36 -4.66
C TRP A 136 -11.08 -0.40 -5.73
N THR A 137 -12.28 -0.85 -5.40
CA THR A 137 -13.45 -0.83 -6.31
C THR A 137 -13.77 0.58 -6.79
N LEU A 138 -13.83 1.56 -5.88
CA LEU A 138 -14.06 2.96 -6.22
C LEU A 138 -12.95 3.54 -7.11
N LEU A 139 -11.68 3.22 -6.80
CA LEU A 139 -10.56 3.68 -7.60
C LEU A 139 -10.56 3.10 -9.01
N GLN A 140 -10.88 1.82 -9.16
CA GLN A 140 -10.98 1.16 -10.47
C GLN A 140 -12.02 1.85 -11.38
N ASP A 141 -13.15 2.27 -10.82
CA ASP A 141 -14.17 3.01 -11.58
C ASP A 141 -13.62 4.37 -12.08
N GLN A 142 -12.81 5.05 -11.29
CA GLN A 142 -12.15 6.28 -11.73
C GLN A 142 -11.05 6.01 -12.77
N LEU A 143 -10.20 5.00 -12.58
CA LEU A 143 -9.13 4.61 -13.51
C LEU A 143 -9.64 4.18 -14.89
N GLY A 144 -10.87 3.71 -14.97
CA GLY A 144 -11.53 3.41 -16.26
C GLY A 144 -11.90 4.66 -17.08
N ARG A 145 -11.80 5.87 -16.50
CA ARG A 145 -12.30 7.12 -17.09
C ARG A 145 -11.26 8.25 -17.11
N PHE A 146 -10.31 8.24 -16.19
CA PHE A 146 -9.39 9.35 -15.93
C PHE A 146 -7.96 8.85 -15.79
N SER A 147 -6.99 9.78 -15.89
CA SER A 147 -5.60 9.51 -15.58
C SER A 147 -5.42 9.01 -14.13
N PRO A 148 -4.35 8.27 -13.79
CA PRO A 148 -4.09 7.86 -12.42
C PRO A 148 -4.09 9.02 -11.41
N ASN A 149 -3.50 10.16 -11.76
CA ASN A 149 -3.47 11.36 -10.93
C ASN A 149 -4.88 11.88 -10.66
N ASP A 150 -5.67 12.10 -11.71
CA ASP A 150 -7.05 12.58 -11.58
C ASP A 150 -7.92 11.57 -10.82
N SER A 151 -7.72 10.28 -11.05
CA SER A 151 -8.44 9.21 -10.36
C SER A 151 -8.23 9.24 -8.86
N LEU A 152 -6.99 9.42 -8.41
CA LEU A 152 -6.64 9.54 -6.99
C LEU A 152 -7.25 10.79 -6.35
N LEU A 153 -7.17 11.95 -7.02
CA LEU A 153 -7.77 13.19 -6.54
C LEU A 153 -9.31 13.12 -6.49
N ARG A 154 -9.93 12.50 -7.49
CA ARG A 154 -11.39 12.29 -7.54
C ARG A 154 -11.85 11.33 -6.46
N LEU A 155 -11.12 10.23 -6.24
CA LEU A 155 -11.39 9.31 -5.14
C LEU A 155 -11.34 10.04 -3.79
N ASN A 156 -10.31 10.87 -3.54
CA ASN A 156 -10.26 11.66 -2.31
C ASN A 156 -11.49 12.56 -2.14
N LYS A 157 -11.86 13.33 -3.17
CA LYS A 157 -13.05 14.20 -3.13
C LYS A 157 -14.34 13.43 -2.90
N MET A 158 -14.45 12.21 -3.44
CA MET A 158 -15.58 11.33 -3.22
C MET A 158 -15.63 10.85 -1.76
N LEU A 159 -14.49 10.45 -1.19
CA LEU A 159 -14.39 10.02 0.20
C LEU A 159 -14.67 11.17 1.18
N GLU A 160 -14.21 12.40 0.89
CA GLU A 160 -14.52 13.59 1.69
C GLU A 160 -16.03 13.82 1.85
N LYS A 161 -16.79 13.59 0.79
CA LYS A 161 -18.25 13.78 0.79
C LYS A 161 -19.02 12.67 1.49
N ASN A 162 -18.42 11.47 1.56
CA ASN A 162 -19.10 10.25 2.00
C ASN A 162 -18.49 9.65 3.28
N CYS A 163 -17.54 10.31 3.92
CA CYS A 163 -16.96 9.91 5.19
C CYS A 163 -17.13 11.02 6.21
N ARG A 164 -17.48 10.66 7.43
CA ARG A 164 -17.51 11.63 8.54
C ARG A 164 -16.10 12.10 8.91
N GLU A 165 -15.13 11.19 8.82
CA GLU A 165 -13.74 11.46 9.19
C GLU A 165 -12.78 10.60 8.36
N ILE A 166 -11.67 11.19 7.94
CA ILE A 166 -10.54 10.53 7.28
C ILE A 166 -9.33 10.69 8.20
N GLU A 167 -9.09 9.72 9.08
CA GLU A 167 -7.90 9.71 9.96
C GLU A 167 -6.62 9.48 9.15
N GLY A 168 -6.69 8.62 8.15
CA GLY A 168 -5.60 8.35 7.21
C GLY A 168 -6.11 7.79 5.89
N LEU A 169 -5.53 8.26 4.79
CA LEU A 169 -5.80 7.83 3.42
C LEU A 169 -4.48 7.81 2.66
N ASN A 170 -3.77 6.71 2.79
CA ASN A 170 -2.51 6.46 2.10
C ASN A 170 -2.73 5.43 1.01
N ILE A 171 -2.58 5.85 -0.22
CA ILE A 171 -2.76 5.02 -1.40
C ILE A 171 -1.44 4.94 -2.14
N GLY A 172 -1.07 3.73 -2.51
CA GLY A 172 -0.01 3.45 -3.45
C GLY A 172 -0.58 2.75 -4.68
N LEU A 173 -0.18 3.18 -5.86
CA LEU A 173 -0.60 2.64 -7.14
C LEU A 173 0.60 2.48 -8.07
N CYS A 174 0.63 1.40 -8.82
CA CYS A 174 1.58 1.16 -9.90
C CYS A 174 0.80 0.76 -11.15
N ASP A 175 1.12 1.35 -12.32
CA ASP A 175 0.50 1.03 -13.61
C ASP A 175 1.42 0.23 -14.55
N GLY A 176 2.58 -0.23 -14.04
CA GLY A 176 3.60 -0.93 -14.83
C GLY A 176 4.51 -0.01 -15.63
N ILE A 177 4.31 1.30 -15.56
CA ILE A 177 5.14 2.35 -16.17
C ILE A 177 5.62 3.30 -15.07
N ASN A 178 4.71 3.77 -14.23
CA ASN A 178 4.94 4.72 -13.16
C ASN A 178 4.43 4.20 -11.81
N ILE A 179 4.92 4.81 -10.75
CA ILE A 179 4.39 4.63 -9.41
C ILE A 179 3.80 5.94 -8.92
N TYR A 180 2.69 5.83 -8.17
CA TYR A 180 1.92 6.97 -7.68
C TYR A 180 1.68 6.80 -6.18
N ALA A 181 1.70 7.91 -5.46
CA ALA A 181 1.27 7.96 -4.07
C ALA A 181 0.29 9.10 -3.83
N TYR A 182 -0.72 8.84 -3.04
CA TYR A 182 -1.57 9.87 -2.45
C TYR A 182 -1.54 9.72 -0.94
N CYS A 183 -1.25 10.81 -0.25
CA CYS A 183 -1.14 10.85 1.21
C CYS A 183 -2.08 11.90 1.78
N ARG A 184 -2.94 11.48 2.70
CA ARG A 184 -3.76 12.40 3.51
C ARG A 184 -3.94 11.84 4.91
N ASN A 185 -3.80 12.70 5.90
CA ASN A 185 -4.08 12.36 7.29
C ASN A 185 -4.57 13.60 8.03
N SER A 186 -5.33 13.39 9.10
CA SER A 186 -5.80 14.44 10.01
C SER A 186 -5.09 14.42 11.36
N MET A 187 -4.34 13.33 11.65
CA MET A 187 -3.68 13.12 12.94
C MET A 187 -2.36 12.37 12.74
N HIS A 188 -1.40 12.56 13.65
CA HIS A 188 -0.13 11.84 13.71
C HIS A 188 0.64 11.81 12.38
N PRO A 189 1.00 12.98 11.82
CA PRO A 189 1.69 13.04 10.52
C PRO A 189 3.01 12.28 10.52
N GLU A 190 3.73 12.22 11.64
CA GLU A 190 4.97 11.45 11.79
C GLU A 190 4.76 9.94 11.57
N TYR A 191 3.54 9.45 11.78
CA TYR A 191 3.17 8.05 11.64
C TYR A 191 2.48 7.74 10.31
N TYR A 192 1.60 8.65 9.84
CA TYR A 192 0.78 8.42 8.65
C TYR A 192 1.41 8.91 7.35
N ASN A 193 2.34 9.88 7.40
CA ASN A 193 2.93 10.40 6.17
C ASN A 193 3.70 9.33 5.43
N LEU A 194 3.38 9.20 4.15
CA LEU A 194 4.17 8.40 3.22
C LEU A 194 5.56 9.01 3.06
N ARG A 195 6.50 8.17 2.73
CA ARG A 195 7.90 8.48 2.50
C ARG A 195 8.27 8.14 1.07
N PHE A 196 9.11 8.96 0.48
CA PHE A 196 9.61 8.76 -0.87
C PHE A 196 11.14 8.79 -0.88
N HIS A 197 11.73 7.77 -1.49
CA HIS A 197 13.15 7.71 -1.82
C HIS A 197 13.32 7.76 -3.32
N GLU A 198 14.28 8.55 -3.80
CA GLU A 198 14.65 8.64 -5.20
C GLU A 198 16.16 8.67 -5.35
N SER A 199 16.66 7.77 -6.19
CA SER A 199 18.02 7.77 -6.70
C SER A 199 18.00 7.66 -8.23
N SER A 200 19.15 7.69 -8.86
CA SER A 200 19.25 7.51 -10.32
C SER A 200 18.70 6.18 -10.83
N THR A 201 18.68 5.14 -9.99
CA THR A 201 18.31 3.79 -10.41
C THR A 201 17.11 3.21 -9.69
N LEU A 202 16.68 3.82 -8.57
CA LEU A 202 15.67 3.25 -7.68
C LEU A 202 14.77 4.32 -7.10
N LYS A 203 13.47 4.09 -7.13
CA LYS A 203 12.45 4.92 -6.50
C LYS A 203 11.58 4.04 -5.60
N ILE A 204 11.36 4.50 -4.36
CA ILE A 204 10.58 3.75 -3.37
C ILE A 204 9.54 4.68 -2.74
N ILE A 205 8.29 4.28 -2.78
CA ILE A 205 7.23 4.82 -1.93
C ILE A 205 7.04 3.86 -0.77
N SER A 206 7.08 4.37 0.45
CA SER A 206 6.92 3.55 1.66
C SER A 206 6.04 4.23 2.69
N SER A 207 5.30 3.44 3.45
CA SER A 207 4.50 3.93 4.57
C SER A 207 5.33 4.22 5.83
N GLU A 208 6.60 3.81 5.87
CA GLU A 208 7.60 4.15 6.89
C GLU A 208 8.99 4.07 6.25
N ALA A 209 9.97 4.83 6.73
CA ALA A 209 11.33 4.77 6.19
C ALA A 209 11.95 3.38 6.40
N LEU A 210 12.60 2.87 5.37
CA LEU A 210 13.40 1.64 5.43
C LEU A 210 14.85 1.98 5.75
N ASP A 211 15.49 1.15 6.56
CA ASP A 211 16.91 1.32 6.87
C ASP A 211 17.77 1.22 5.60
N GLY A 212 18.75 2.09 5.48
CA GLY A 212 19.70 2.13 4.36
C GLY A 212 19.25 2.93 3.14
N TYR A 213 18.16 3.69 3.25
CA TYR A 213 17.68 4.62 2.23
C TYR A 213 17.34 5.98 2.83
N ASP A 214 17.62 7.04 2.10
CA ASP A 214 17.24 8.41 2.47
C ASP A 214 15.83 8.69 1.96
N PHE A 215 14.92 8.97 2.88
CA PHE A 215 13.53 9.23 2.58
C PHE A 215 13.12 10.67 2.89
N VAL A 216 12.34 11.25 2.00
CA VAL A 216 11.64 12.51 2.25
C VAL A 216 10.14 12.26 2.43
N PRO A 217 9.41 13.10 3.19
CA PRO A 217 7.97 12.97 3.29
C PRO A 217 7.28 13.28 1.97
N VAL A 218 6.22 12.52 1.65
CA VAL A 218 5.30 12.83 0.55
C VAL A 218 4.40 13.99 0.97
N GLU A 219 4.17 14.93 0.07
CA GLU A 219 3.32 16.09 0.35
C GLU A 219 1.85 15.68 0.53
N ILE A 220 1.25 16.17 1.61
CA ILE A 220 -0.15 15.83 1.96
C ILE A 220 -1.11 16.51 0.99
N GLY A 221 -2.11 15.75 0.52
CA GLY A 221 -3.17 16.26 -0.37
C GLY A 221 -2.78 16.35 -1.84
N GLN A 222 -1.54 16.03 -2.17
CA GLN A 222 -1.05 15.98 -3.55
C GLN A 222 -0.77 14.55 -4.01
N VAL A 223 -0.80 14.33 -5.32
CA VAL A 223 -0.38 13.06 -5.91
C VAL A 223 1.10 13.15 -6.27
N LEU A 224 1.91 12.33 -5.63
CA LEU A 224 3.26 12.06 -6.09
C LEU A 224 3.18 11.15 -7.33
N THR A 225 3.81 11.55 -8.42
CA THR A 225 4.04 10.70 -9.58
C THR A 225 5.53 10.59 -9.84
N SER A 226 6.01 9.36 -9.95
CA SER A 226 7.39 9.09 -10.29
C SER A 226 7.47 8.58 -11.73
N TYR A 227 7.88 9.45 -12.63
CA TYR A 227 8.12 9.16 -14.05
C TYR A 227 9.38 8.32 -14.28
#